data_2fbd0b5ab8065c8fd19a334a1ce90f2f
#
_entry.id   2fbd0b5ab8065c8fd19a334a1ce90f2f
#
_cell.length_a   1.000
_cell.length_b   1.000
_cell.length_c   1.000
_cell.angle_alpha   90.00
_cell.angle_beta   90.00
_cell.angle_gamma   90.00
#
_symmetry.space_group_name_H-M   'P 1'
#
loop_
_entity.id
_entity.type
_entity.pdbx_description
1 polymer ?
#
loop_
_entity_poly.entity_id
_entity_poly.type
_entity_poly.pdbx_seq_one_letter_code
_entity_poly.pdbx_strand_id
1 'polypeptide(L)'
;MKKNILAHALPLLLRLGRSGCRYSLLGNGLLLTLVPASFALAAENHLTETYSLEAKAFKAQSLGLPTPKIEVPYMAFGQWLPELLKQFNLLPEVQAQLIKQQQAELVIQVADRAVYNPELGLNYQHADTDSYSVGLSQTLDWGDKRGVAMHRAELEAQILLADIDLERSQMLAERLLALAEQAQSRKALTFAEQQFRFTKAQLNIAEQRLAAGDLSNVELQLMRLELATNTADYALAEQANLVADGKVIALLGGHHFAFAEFIEEIKRSVTQLKSDVNTASTLPALSSAYQQVLLARVNTMQVKANASADPTISISAEKEGTDNKLGVGVSIPLHVRNNYSELQAVADKGIAIAQQGYLARERVLTAKQQQVLHALPRLLERYQDWRELVQTSAAKAAKSLDQQWQAGDVSTSEYLQSRRQLAASYLVGLNLETAIYQSWLSWMGESGQLMPLLDGSAELKSLTPSAVARTVK
;
A
#
# COMPACT_ATOMS: atom_id res chain seq x y z
N MET A 1 43.23 13.93 42.12
CA MET A 1 44.00 12.67 42.15
C MET A 1 43.35 11.78 41.09
N LYS A 2 43.98 11.70 39.90
CA LYS A 2 44.79 10.56 39.38
C LYS A 2 43.95 9.28 39.29
N LYS A 3 43.75 8.57 38.18
CA LYS A 3 44.40 8.41 36.83
C LYS A 3 43.44 7.52 36.05
N ASN A 4 43.08 7.77 34.83
CA ASN A 4 43.61 7.25 33.55
C ASN A 4 43.95 5.74 33.54
N ILE A 5 43.44 5.05 32.50
CA ILE A 5 44.09 4.16 31.51
C ILE A 5 42.95 3.52 30.71
N LEU A 6 42.64 3.92 29.48
CA LEU A 6 43.21 3.53 28.15
C LEU A 6 43.16 2.01 27.89
N ALA A 7 42.28 1.64 26.97
CA ALA A 7 42.50 1.26 25.56
C ALA A 7 43.10 -0.14 25.32
N HIS A 8 42.47 -0.90 24.48
CA HIS A 8 42.99 -1.68 23.34
C HIS A 8 41.87 -2.59 22.82
N ALA A 9 41.32 -2.31 21.66
CA ALA A 9 41.85 -2.66 20.34
C ALA A 9 41.49 -4.11 19.89
N LEU A 10 40.69 -4.15 18.83
CA LEU A 10 40.55 -5.21 17.82
C LEU A 10 41.93 -5.83 17.41
N PRO A 11 42.04 -6.87 16.59
CA PRO A 11 41.08 -7.55 15.72
C PRO A 11 41.34 -9.09 15.56
N LEU A 12 40.81 -9.64 14.46
CA LEU A 12 41.22 -10.86 13.70
C LEU A 12 40.43 -12.14 14.04
N LEU A 13 40.06 -12.97 13.14
CA LEU A 13 40.27 -13.28 11.73
C LEU A 13 39.39 -14.48 11.35
N LEU A 14 38.87 -14.42 10.16
CA LEU A 14 38.57 -15.51 9.25
C LEU A 14 39.18 -16.88 9.56
N ARG A 15 38.39 -17.93 9.57
CA ARG A 15 38.83 -19.22 9.00
C ARG A 15 37.66 -19.95 8.34
N LEU A 16 37.81 -20.17 7.06
CA LEU A 16 37.15 -21.10 6.18
C LEU A 16 37.26 -22.52 6.71
N GLY A 17 36.16 -23.24 6.74
CA GLY A 17 36.10 -24.68 6.91
C GLY A 17 35.28 -25.31 5.79
N ARG A 18 35.93 -25.73 4.72
CA ARG A 18 35.41 -26.66 3.72
C ARG A 18 35.20 -28.02 4.39
N SER A 19 34.00 -28.59 4.32
CA SER A 19 33.80 -30.01 4.35
C SER A 19 32.73 -30.38 3.35
N GLY A 20 33.17 -31.18 2.38
CA GLY A 20 32.33 -31.69 1.31
C GLY A 20 31.36 -32.74 1.82
N CYS A 21 30.16 -32.70 1.27
CA CYS A 21 29.23 -33.82 1.29
C CYS A 21 28.95 -34.23 -0.15
N ARG A 22 29.32 -35.46 -0.43
CA ARG A 22 29.05 -36.16 -1.68
C ARG A 22 27.55 -36.41 -1.81
N TYR A 23 26.95 -35.93 -2.88
CA TYR A 23 25.61 -36.32 -3.27
C TYR A 23 25.67 -37.58 -4.12
N SER A 24 25.04 -38.62 -3.61
CA SER A 24 24.67 -39.85 -4.32
C SER A 24 23.48 -39.54 -5.24
N LEU A 25 23.65 -39.73 -6.52
CA LEU A 25 22.62 -39.79 -7.55
C LEU A 25 21.78 -41.08 -7.36
N LEU A 26 20.49 -40.92 -7.09
CA LEU A 26 19.48 -41.90 -7.50
C LEU A 26 18.23 -41.12 -7.95
N GLY A 27 17.86 -41.44 -9.20
CA GLY A 27 16.82 -40.77 -9.94
C GLY A 27 15.41 -41.00 -9.43
N ASN A 28 14.55 -40.02 -9.77
CA ASN A 28 13.21 -40.32 -10.30
C ASN A 28 12.53 -39.03 -10.75
N GLY A 29 12.07 -39.03 -12.00
CA GLY A 29 10.81 -38.44 -12.40
C GLY A 29 10.75 -36.91 -12.50
N LEU A 30 11.29 -36.36 -13.59
CA LEU A 30 10.92 -35.04 -14.12
C LEU A 30 9.47 -35.11 -14.62
N LEU A 31 8.52 -34.61 -13.82
CA LEU A 31 7.20 -34.24 -14.30
C LEU A 31 7.26 -32.77 -14.71
N LEU A 32 7.62 -32.55 -15.99
CA LEU A 32 7.41 -31.31 -16.69
C LEU A 32 5.89 -31.12 -16.85
N THR A 33 5.27 -30.33 -16.00
CA THR A 33 3.96 -29.76 -16.30
C THR A 33 4.15 -28.70 -17.36
N LEU A 34 3.78 -29.05 -18.57
CA LEU A 34 3.58 -28.12 -19.68
C LEU A 34 2.49 -27.12 -19.27
N VAL A 35 2.89 -25.92 -18.85
CA VAL A 35 2.01 -24.76 -18.82
C VAL A 35 1.71 -24.43 -20.28
N PRO A 36 0.43 -24.38 -20.70
CA PRO A 36 0.13 -24.10 -22.10
C PRO A 36 0.63 -22.71 -22.49
N ALA A 37 1.45 -22.69 -23.52
CA ALA A 37 2.06 -21.48 -24.13
C ALA A 37 1.04 -20.45 -24.67
N SER A 38 -0.25 -20.74 -24.58
CA SER A 38 -1.33 -19.87 -25.05
C SER A 38 -1.58 -18.63 -24.19
N PHE A 39 -1.14 -18.61 -22.91
CA PHE A 39 -1.30 -17.40 -22.06
C PHE A 39 -0.19 -16.37 -22.28
N ALA A 40 1.01 -16.80 -22.68
CA ALA A 40 2.11 -15.88 -22.98
C ALA A 40 1.88 -15.13 -24.32
N LEU A 41 1.30 -15.79 -25.32
CA LEU A 41 1.02 -15.17 -26.63
C LEU A 41 -0.10 -14.11 -26.56
N ALA A 42 -1.09 -14.26 -25.68
CA ALA A 42 -2.16 -13.27 -25.54
C ALA A 42 -1.68 -11.98 -24.85
N ALA A 43 -0.75 -12.08 -23.91
CA ALA A 43 -0.14 -10.92 -23.26
C ALA A 43 0.84 -10.18 -24.17
N GLU A 44 1.63 -10.89 -24.96
CA GLU A 44 2.54 -10.28 -25.96
C GLU A 44 1.78 -9.59 -27.11
N ASN A 45 0.68 -10.17 -27.58
CA ASN A 45 -0.13 -9.54 -28.64
C ASN A 45 -0.83 -8.26 -28.17
N HIS A 46 -1.30 -8.20 -26.92
CA HIS A 46 -1.92 -6.97 -26.37
C HIS A 46 -0.90 -5.86 -26.14
N LEU A 47 0.31 -6.18 -25.69
CA LEU A 47 1.39 -5.21 -25.51
C LEU A 47 1.91 -4.70 -26.87
N THR A 48 2.07 -5.59 -27.86
CA THR A 48 2.52 -5.19 -29.19
C THR A 48 1.48 -4.41 -29.97
N GLU A 49 0.19 -4.63 -29.80
CA GLU A 49 -0.85 -3.81 -30.44
C GLU A 49 -0.94 -2.42 -29.82
N THR A 50 -0.86 -2.26 -28.51
CA THR A 50 -0.84 -0.94 -27.84
C THR A 50 0.41 -0.15 -28.22
N TYR A 51 1.59 -0.76 -28.16
CA TYR A 51 2.83 -0.10 -28.62
C TYR A 51 2.83 0.20 -30.12
N SER A 52 2.19 -0.62 -30.97
CA SER A 52 2.08 -0.37 -32.40
C SER A 52 1.09 0.76 -32.73
N LEU A 53 0.04 0.94 -31.94
CA LEU A 53 -0.91 2.04 -32.08
C LEU A 53 -0.30 3.37 -31.64
N GLU A 54 0.43 3.39 -30.51
CA GLU A 54 1.14 4.58 -30.05
C GLU A 54 2.34 4.93 -30.96
N ALA A 55 3.09 3.94 -31.44
CA ALA A 55 4.14 4.16 -32.44
C ALA A 55 3.60 4.65 -33.79
N LYS A 56 2.42 4.20 -34.21
CA LYS A 56 1.71 4.74 -35.38
C LYS A 56 1.19 6.15 -35.14
N ALA A 57 0.68 6.44 -33.90
CA ALA A 57 0.27 7.79 -33.52
C ALA A 57 1.47 8.76 -33.50
N PHE A 58 2.61 8.33 -32.92
CA PHE A 58 3.85 9.11 -32.93
C PHE A 58 4.38 9.38 -34.36
N LYS A 59 4.33 8.37 -35.22
CA LYS A 59 4.72 8.52 -36.61
C LYS A 59 3.75 9.39 -37.44
N ALA A 60 2.45 9.35 -37.11
CA ALA A 60 1.43 10.20 -37.66
C ALA A 60 1.60 11.67 -37.24
N GLN A 61 2.02 11.93 -36.01
CA GLN A 61 2.32 13.28 -35.51
C GLN A 61 3.53 13.91 -36.18
N SER A 62 4.57 13.10 -36.44
CA SER A 62 5.76 13.57 -37.18
C SER A 62 5.48 13.87 -38.68
N LEU A 63 4.36 13.36 -39.21
CA LEU A 63 3.94 13.55 -40.60
C LEU A 63 2.82 14.60 -40.77
N GLY A 64 2.44 15.33 -39.70
CA GLY A 64 1.37 16.32 -39.73
C GLY A 64 -0.03 15.76 -39.97
N LEU A 65 -0.22 14.44 -39.79
CA LEU A 65 -1.52 13.80 -39.89
C LEU A 65 -2.34 14.05 -38.59
N PRO A 66 -3.66 14.28 -38.70
CA PRO A 66 -4.50 14.43 -37.51
C PRO A 66 -4.41 13.16 -36.67
N THR A 67 -3.83 13.28 -35.50
CA THR A 67 -3.89 12.19 -34.48
C THR A 67 -5.34 11.94 -34.10
N PRO A 68 -5.80 10.70 -34.10
CA PRO A 68 -7.11 10.42 -33.49
C PRO A 68 -7.02 10.87 -32.03
N LYS A 69 -7.74 11.95 -31.68
CA LYS A 69 -8.01 12.29 -30.31
C LYS A 69 -8.82 11.12 -29.74
N ILE A 70 -8.19 10.28 -28.94
CA ILE A 70 -8.95 9.39 -28.07
C ILE A 70 -9.56 10.32 -27.03
N GLU A 71 -10.72 10.88 -27.36
CA GLU A 71 -11.55 11.59 -26.40
C GLU A 71 -12.12 10.51 -25.47
N VAL A 72 -11.37 10.23 -24.40
CA VAL A 72 -11.93 9.46 -23.28
C VAL A 72 -13.04 10.35 -22.71
N PRO A 73 -14.31 9.90 -22.73
CA PRO A 73 -15.40 10.74 -22.28
C PRO A 73 -15.17 11.18 -20.84
N TYR A 74 -15.35 12.47 -20.55
CA TYR A 74 -15.29 12.99 -19.20
C TYR A 74 -16.36 12.29 -18.34
N MET A 75 -15.92 11.52 -17.37
CA MET A 75 -16.81 10.89 -16.39
C MET A 75 -16.80 11.71 -15.10
N ALA A 76 -17.96 11.98 -14.53
CA ALA A 76 -18.05 12.55 -13.20
C ALA A 76 -17.43 11.57 -12.18
N PHE A 77 -16.84 12.09 -11.10
CA PHE A 77 -16.18 11.28 -10.07
C PHE A 77 -17.05 10.13 -9.54
N GLY A 78 -18.35 10.39 -9.30
CA GLY A 78 -19.31 9.36 -8.83
C GLY A 78 -19.56 8.21 -9.82
N GLN A 79 -19.32 8.41 -11.12
CA GLN A 79 -19.43 7.34 -12.14
C GLN A 79 -18.07 6.65 -12.36
N TRP A 80 -17.00 7.40 -12.27
CA TRP A 80 -15.63 6.93 -12.48
C TRP A 80 -15.12 6.03 -11.35
N LEU A 81 -15.41 6.42 -10.09
CA LEU A 81 -14.91 5.71 -8.91
C LEU A 81 -15.40 4.26 -8.82
N PRO A 82 -16.69 3.92 -9.06
CA PRO A 82 -17.14 2.54 -9.05
C PRO A 82 -16.42 1.63 -10.05
N GLU A 83 -16.11 2.15 -11.24
CA GLU A 83 -15.37 1.36 -12.24
C GLU A 83 -13.92 1.14 -11.80
N LEU A 84 -13.28 2.17 -11.23
CA LEU A 84 -11.96 2.03 -10.64
C LEU A 84 -11.96 0.99 -9.50
N LEU A 85 -12.94 1.04 -8.59
CA LEU A 85 -13.06 0.08 -7.48
C LEU A 85 -13.29 -1.36 -7.97
N LYS A 86 -14.05 -1.53 -9.05
CA LYS A 86 -14.22 -2.84 -9.67
C LYS A 86 -12.89 -3.41 -10.15
N GLN A 87 -12.08 -2.61 -10.84
CA GLN A 87 -10.75 -3.03 -11.29
C GLN A 87 -9.79 -3.22 -10.11
N PHE A 88 -9.82 -2.34 -9.12
CA PHE A 88 -9.04 -2.47 -7.88
C PHE A 88 -9.30 -3.81 -7.19
N ASN A 89 -10.55 -4.22 -7.09
CA ASN A 89 -10.91 -5.50 -6.46
C ASN A 89 -10.45 -6.73 -7.27
N LEU A 90 -10.14 -6.59 -8.56
CA LEU A 90 -9.60 -7.67 -9.40
C LEU A 90 -8.07 -7.79 -9.30
N LEU A 91 -7.39 -6.84 -8.67
CA LEU A 91 -5.93 -6.87 -8.53
C LEU A 91 -5.48 -8.10 -7.70
N PRO A 92 -4.39 -8.77 -8.10
CA PRO A 92 -3.89 -9.96 -7.40
C PRO A 92 -3.64 -9.74 -5.91
N GLU A 93 -3.15 -8.54 -5.53
CA GLU A 93 -2.87 -8.18 -4.14
C GLU A 93 -4.16 -8.12 -3.31
N VAL A 94 -5.24 -7.57 -3.87
CA VAL A 94 -6.55 -7.50 -3.21
C VAL A 94 -7.20 -8.88 -3.14
N GLN A 95 -7.07 -9.70 -4.19
CA GLN A 95 -7.52 -11.09 -4.18
C GLN A 95 -6.77 -11.93 -3.14
N ALA A 96 -5.47 -11.70 -2.97
CA ALA A 96 -4.68 -12.36 -1.93
C ALA A 96 -5.19 -12.02 -0.51
N GLN A 97 -5.67 -10.79 -0.28
CA GLN A 97 -6.28 -10.40 1.00
C GLN A 97 -7.57 -11.17 1.30
N LEU A 98 -8.40 -11.44 0.29
CA LEU A 98 -9.60 -12.27 0.46
C LEU A 98 -9.23 -13.72 0.86
N ILE A 99 -8.16 -14.27 0.28
CA ILE A 99 -7.65 -15.60 0.64
C ILE A 99 -7.12 -15.60 2.08
N LYS A 100 -6.42 -14.54 2.52
CA LYS A 100 -5.97 -14.38 3.92
C LYS A 100 -7.15 -14.35 4.89
N GLN A 101 -8.27 -13.71 4.54
CA GLN A 101 -9.50 -13.71 5.36
C GLN A 101 -10.05 -15.13 5.52
N GLN A 102 -10.16 -15.89 4.42
CA GLN A 102 -10.58 -17.29 4.48
C GLN A 102 -9.62 -18.15 5.30
N GLN A 103 -8.31 -17.91 5.19
CA GLN A 103 -7.31 -18.59 6.01
C GLN A 103 -7.52 -18.30 7.50
N ALA A 104 -7.82 -17.06 7.90
CA ALA A 104 -8.08 -16.70 9.28
C ALA A 104 -9.28 -17.46 9.86
N GLU A 105 -10.36 -17.63 9.10
CA GLU A 105 -11.53 -18.42 9.50
C GLU A 105 -11.15 -19.90 9.76
N LEU A 106 -10.29 -20.48 8.91
CA LEU A 106 -9.79 -21.84 9.11
C LEU A 106 -8.89 -21.96 10.35
N VAL A 107 -8.08 -20.94 10.66
CA VAL A 107 -7.24 -20.91 11.86
C VAL A 107 -8.10 -20.92 13.13
N ILE A 108 -9.21 -20.18 13.15
CA ILE A 108 -10.16 -20.22 14.28
C ILE A 108 -10.74 -21.65 14.43
N GLN A 109 -11.15 -22.29 13.34
CA GLN A 109 -11.67 -23.65 13.38
C GLN A 109 -10.62 -24.66 13.85
N VAL A 110 -9.34 -24.47 13.50
CA VAL A 110 -8.24 -25.31 14.01
C VAL A 110 -8.05 -25.09 15.52
N ALA A 111 -8.10 -23.85 15.98
CA ALA A 111 -7.95 -23.51 17.41
C ALA A 111 -9.10 -24.08 18.27
N ASP A 112 -10.28 -24.27 17.69
CA ASP A 112 -11.44 -24.89 18.34
C ASP A 112 -11.36 -26.44 18.42
N ARG A 113 -10.34 -27.07 17.86
CA ARG A 113 -10.15 -28.52 17.98
C ARG A 113 -9.61 -28.91 19.36
N ALA A 114 -9.86 -30.16 19.73
CA ALA A 114 -9.31 -30.72 20.97
C ALA A 114 -7.78 -30.63 20.98
N VAL A 115 -7.21 -30.17 22.09
CA VAL A 115 -5.74 -30.03 22.26
C VAL A 115 -5.08 -31.39 22.29
N TYR A 116 -5.74 -32.38 22.88
CA TYR A 116 -5.22 -33.72 23.06
C TYR A 116 -6.09 -34.76 22.37
N ASN A 117 -5.47 -35.61 21.58
CA ASN A 117 -6.11 -36.80 21.03
C ASN A 117 -5.99 -38.00 22.01
N PRO A 118 -6.91 -38.98 21.97
CA PRO A 118 -6.73 -40.23 22.66
C PRO A 118 -5.49 -40.95 22.12
N GLU A 119 -4.72 -41.58 23.01
CA GLU A 119 -3.53 -42.31 22.67
C GLU A 119 -3.78 -43.82 22.90
N LEU A 120 -3.50 -44.66 21.90
CA LEU A 120 -3.52 -46.11 21.97
C LEU A 120 -2.09 -46.58 22.17
N GLY A 121 -1.84 -47.16 23.34
CA GLY A 121 -0.57 -47.82 23.67
C GLY A 121 -0.65 -49.33 23.47
N LEU A 122 0.34 -49.87 22.75
CA LEU A 122 0.55 -51.31 22.64
C LEU A 122 1.94 -51.59 23.17
N ASN A 123 2.04 -52.51 24.13
CA ASN A 123 3.32 -52.90 24.71
C ASN A 123 3.46 -54.43 24.75
N TYR A 124 4.63 -54.92 24.37
CA TYR A 124 5.04 -56.31 24.49
C TYR A 124 6.34 -56.36 25.29
N GLN A 125 6.37 -57.21 26.27
CA GLN A 125 7.57 -57.43 27.08
C GLN A 125 7.87 -58.93 27.12
N HIS A 126 9.08 -59.30 26.74
CA HIS A 126 9.61 -60.66 26.80
C HIS A 126 10.42 -60.82 28.09
N ALA A 127 10.00 -61.75 28.93
CA ALA A 127 10.68 -62.17 30.16
C ALA A 127 10.51 -63.68 30.33
N ASP A 128 10.67 -64.19 31.56
CA ASP A 128 10.37 -65.60 31.89
C ASP A 128 8.91 -65.97 31.55
N THR A 129 8.04 -64.99 31.59
CA THR A 129 6.65 -65.05 31.12
C THR A 129 6.40 -63.84 30.19
N ASP A 130 5.93 -64.08 28.95
CA ASP A 130 5.61 -63.04 28.01
C ASP A 130 4.39 -62.23 28.49
N SER A 131 4.48 -60.90 28.43
CA SER A 131 3.35 -60.03 28.68
C SER A 131 2.98 -59.19 27.45
N TYR A 132 1.69 -59.03 27.24
CA TYR A 132 1.09 -58.18 26.18
C TYR A 132 0.12 -57.20 26.86
N SER A 133 0.28 -55.88 26.61
CA SER A 133 -0.67 -54.90 27.12
C SER A 133 -1.22 -54.04 26.02
N VAL A 134 -2.49 -53.71 26.12
CA VAL A 134 -3.17 -52.67 25.33
C VAL A 134 -3.73 -51.65 26.32
N GLY A 135 -3.49 -50.37 26.02
CA GLY A 135 -3.95 -49.29 26.85
C GLY A 135 -4.52 -48.14 26.01
N LEU A 136 -5.51 -47.48 26.55
CA LEU A 136 -6.04 -46.23 26.03
C LEU A 136 -5.80 -45.13 27.06
N SER A 137 -5.22 -44.02 26.62
CA SER A 137 -5.03 -42.84 27.49
C SER A 137 -5.61 -41.59 26.87
N GLN A 138 -6.12 -40.71 27.75
CA GLN A 138 -6.66 -39.40 27.37
C GLN A 138 -6.19 -38.34 28.34
N THR A 139 -5.49 -37.35 27.84
CA THR A 139 -5.15 -36.16 28.61
C THR A 139 -6.34 -35.20 28.57
N LEU A 140 -6.71 -34.65 29.74
CA LEU A 140 -7.78 -33.68 29.86
C LEU A 140 -7.22 -32.27 29.85
N ASP A 141 -7.84 -31.39 29.10
CA ASP A 141 -7.52 -29.96 29.08
C ASP A 141 -8.11 -29.29 30.34
N TRP A 142 -7.38 -29.38 31.47
CA TRP A 142 -7.81 -28.80 32.76
C TRP A 142 -7.59 -27.28 32.79
N GLY A 143 -6.62 -26.79 32.06
CA GLY A 143 -6.24 -25.37 32.02
C GLY A 143 -7.03 -24.54 30.99
N ASP A 144 -8.03 -25.12 30.35
CA ASP A 144 -8.79 -24.46 29.25
C ASP A 144 -7.88 -23.91 28.13
N LYS A 145 -6.86 -24.68 27.74
CA LYS A 145 -5.93 -24.32 26.68
C LYS A 145 -6.65 -24.13 25.35
N ARG A 146 -7.68 -24.95 25.07
CA ARG A 146 -8.52 -24.84 23.90
C ARG A 146 -9.28 -23.51 23.87
N GLY A 147 -9.99 -23.17 24.96
CA GLY A 147 -10.77 -21.93 25.02
C GLY A 147 -9.91 -20.69 24.85
N VAL A 148 -8.74 -20.65 25.50
CA VAL A 148 -7.79 -19.55 25.37
C VAL A 148 -7.17 -19.51 23.96
N ALA A 149 -6.84 -20.65 23.34
CA ALA A 149 -6.32 -20.72 21.98
C ALA A 149 -7.35 -20.23 20.95
N MET A 150 -8.63 -20.59 21.13
CA MET A 150 -9.73 -20.12 20.28
C MET A 150 -9.89 -18.60 20.41
N HIS A 151 -9.94 -18.06 21.61
CA HIS A 151 -10.05 -16.61 21.83
C HIS A 151 -8.84 -15.84 21.28
N ARG A 152 -7.64 -16.41 21.38
CA ARG A 152 -6.44 -15.86 20.75
C ARG A 152 -6.58 -15.83 19.21
N ALA A 153 -7.01 -16.94 18.60
CA ALA A 153 -7.20 -17.03 17.16
C ALA A 153 -8.27 -16.03 16.64
N GLU A 154 -9.35 -15.83 17.41
CA GLU A 154 -10.37 -14.82 17.11
C GLU A 154 -9.79 -13.40 17.09
N LEU A 155 -8.97 -13.03 18.08
CA LEU A 155 -8.32 -11.73 18.14
C LEU A 155 -7.28 -11.55 17.02
N GLU A 156 -6.49 -12.59 16.72
CA GLU A 156 -5.54 -12.58 15.61
C GLU A 156 -6.26 -12.38 14.27
N ALA A 157 -7.42 -13.02 14.08
CA ALA A 157 -8.26 -12.81 12.90
C ALA A 157 -8.83 -11.38 12.83
N GLN A 158 -9.28 -10.81 13.96
CA GLN A 158 -9.76 -9.43 14.00
C GLN A 158 -8.65 -8.42 13.70
N ILE A 159 -7.42 -8.66 14.19
CA ILE A 159 -6.25 -7.86 13.85
C ILE A 159 -5.99 -7.92 12.35
N LEU A 160 -5.97 -9.13 11.78
CA LEU A 160 -5.76 -9.33 10.35
C LEU A 160 -6.81 -8.60 9.51
N LEU A 161 -8.10 -8.65 9.89
CA LEU A 161 -9.17 -7.95 9.19
C LEU A 161 -8.97 -6.43 9.26
N ALA A 162 -8.64 -5.89 10.43
CA ALA A 162 -8.36 -4.46 10.61
C ALA A 162 -7.12 -4.00 9.81
N ASP A 163 -6.08 -4.84 9.76
CA ASP A 163 -4.88 -4.57 8.96
C ASP A 163 -5.19 -4.62 7.45
N ILE A 164 -6.01 -5.57 6.98
CA ILE A 164 -6.46 -5.65 5.59
C ILE A 164 -7.25 -4.39 5.20
N ASP A 165 -8.17 -3.93 6.03
CA ASP A 165 -8.98 -2.74 5.75
C ASP A 165 -8.10 -1.48 5.67
N LEU A 166 -7.12 -1.36 6.57
CA LEU A 166 -6.13 -0.28 6.53
C LEU A 166 -5.26 -0.36 5.28
N GLU A 167 -4.71 -1.53 4.97
CA GLU A 167 -3.89 -1.77 3.78
C GLU A 167 -4.66 -1.46 2.49
N ARG A 168 -5.94 -1.87 2.39
CA ARG A 168 -6.80 -1.53 1.24
C ARG A 168 -7.00 -0.03 1.09
N SER A 169 -7.22 0.69 2.19
CA SER A 169 -7.32 2.15 2.17
C SER A 169 -6.02 2.80 1.68
N GLN A 170 -4.86 2.31 2.12
CA GLN A 170 -3.55 2.79 1.67
C GLN A 170 -3.30 2.49 0.20
N MET A 171 -3.55 1.25 -0.21
CA MET A 171 -3.38 0.82 -1.60
C MET A 171 -4.27 1.62 -2.56
N LEU A 172 -5.52 1.88 -2.19
CA LEU A 172 -6.42 2.69 -3.01
C LEU A 172 -5.99 4.16 -3.05
N ALA A 173 -5.55 4.72 -1.91
CA ALA A 173 -5.02 6.08 -1.85
C ALA A 173 -3.79 6.27 -2.75
N GLU A 174 -2.88 5.30 -2.75
CA GLU A 174 -1.71 5.30 -3.63
C GLU A 174 -2.09 5.30 -5.12
N ARG A 175 -3.08 4.49 -5.51
CA ARG A 175 -3.57 4.41 -6.89
C ARG A 175 -4.26 5.70 -7.33
N LEU A 176 -5.09 6.26 -6.47
CA LEU A 176 -5.73 7.56 -6.73
C LEU A 176 -4.69 8.68 -6.87
N LEU A 177 -3.65 8.66 -6.03
CA LEU A 177 -2.55 9.63 -6.13
C LEU A 177 -1.75 9.45 -7.42
N ALA A 178 -1.44 8.21 -7.81
CA ALA A 178 -0.73 7.94 -9.06
C ALA A 178 -1.53 8.41 -10.29
N LEU A 179 -2.85 8.24 -10.30
CA LEU A 179 -3.72 8.77 -11.35
C LEU A 179 -3.75 10.30 -11.37
N ALA A 180 -3.76 10.95 -10.20
CA ALA A 180 -3.68 12.40 -10.10
C ALA A 180 -2.33 12.93 -10.61
N GLU A 181 -1.22 12.30 -10.22
CA GLU A 181 0.13 12.63 -10.69
C GLU A 181 0.27 12.43 -12.21
N GLN A 182 -0.32 11.36 -12.76
CA GLN A 182 -0.36 11.13 -14.19
C GLN A 182 -1.12 12.24 -14.94
N ALA A 183 -2.29 12.62 -14.43
CA ALA A 183 -3.08 13.71 -15.01
C ALA A 183 -2.32 15.05 -14.98
N GLN A 184 -1.59 15.33 -13.89
CA GLN A 184 -0.76 16.53 -13.74
C GLN A 184 0.44 16.50 -14.69
N SER A 185 1.13 15.37 -14.81
CA SER A 185 2.26 15.24 -15.75
C SER A 185 1.81 15.45 -17.20
N ARG A 186 0.63 14.97 -17.59
CA ARG A 186 0.03 15.23 -18.90
C ARG A 186 -0.29 16.71 -19.14
N LYS A 187 -0.85 17.41 -18.11
CA LYS A 187 -1.08 18.86 -18.17
C LYS A 187 0.27 19.60 -18.36
N ALA A 188 1.29 19.22 -17.59
CA ALA A 188 2.63 19.80 -17.69
C ALA A 188 3.29 19.54 -19.05
N LEU A 189 3.19 18.32 -19.57
CA LEU A 189 3.69 17.95 -20.88
C LEU A 189 3.02 18.77 -22.00
N THR A 190 1.68 18.84 -21.98
CA THR A 190 0.92 19.63 -22.96
C THR A 190 1.32 21.08 -22.92
N PHE A 191 1.54 21.64 -21.74
CA PHE A 191 1.98 23.01 -21.54
C PHE A 191 3.42 23.21 -22.08
N ALA A 192 4.36 22.33 -21.76
CA ALA A 192 5.74 22.41 -22.23
C ALA A 192 5.83 22.29 -23.76
N GLU A 193 5.04 21.41 -24.39
CA GLU A 193 4.93 21.30 -25.83
C GLU A 193 4.41 22.59 -26.46
N GLN A 194 3.37 23.19 -25.86
CA GLN A 194 2.85 24.49 -26.33
C GLN A 194 3.90 25.60 -26.26
N GLN A 195 4.66 25.69 -25.14
CA GLN A 195 5.74 26.65 -24.98
C GLN A 195 6.84 26.45 -26.01
N PHE A 196 7.27 25.21 -26.24
CA PHE A 196 8.25 24.87 -27.29
C PHE A 196 7.79 25.28 -28.70
N ARG A 197 6.57 24.90 -29.08
CA ARG A 197 6.01 25.24 -30.40
C ARG A 197 5.87 26.77 -30.57
N PHE A 198 5.41 27.44 -29.53
CA PHE A 198 5.24 28.86 -29.50
C PHE A 198 6.59 29.62 -29.67
N THR A 199 7.59 29.26 -28.84
CA THR A 199 8.92 29.87 -28.90
C THR A 199 9.61 29.63 -30.25
N LYS A 200 9.40 28.46 -30.85
CA LYS A 200 9.88 28.17 -32.20
C LYS A 200 9.25 29.13 -33.26
N ALA A 201 7.96 29.40 -33.15
CA ALA A 201 7.28 30.35 -34.02
C ALA A 201 7.79 31.79 -33.78
N GLN A 202 8.01 32.19 -32.53
CA GLN A 202 8.56 33.51 -32.20
C GLN A 202 10.01 33.69 -32.70
N LEU A 203 10.83 32.62 -32.67
CA LEU A 203 12.16 32.66 -33.25
C LEU A 203 12.14 32.98 -34.75
N ASN A 204 11.20 32.40 -35.52
CA ASN A 204 11.05 32.73 -36.96
C ASN A 204 10.68 34.20 -37.16
N ILE A 205 9.84 34.79 -36.28
CA ILE A 205 9.53 36.23 -36.34
C ILE A 205 10.76 37.05 -35.99
N ALA A 206 11.54 36.65 -34.99
CA ALA A 206 12.78 37.34 -34.63
C ALA A 206 13.83 37.33 -35.76
N GLU A 207 13.96 36.22 -36.51
CA GLU A 207 14.83 36.14 -37.68
C GLU A 207 14.39 37.08 -38.80
N GLN A 208 13.09 37.22 -39.05
CA GLN A 208 12.53 38.17 -40.00
C GLN A 208 12.79 39.62 -39.57
N ARG A 209 12.61 39.95 -38.29
CA ARG A 209 12.87 41.29 -37.73
C ARG A 209 14.37 41.65 -37.79
N LEU A 210 15.27 40.68 -37.54
CA LEU A 210 16.69 40.89 -37.71
C LEU A 210 17.03 41.21 -39.18
N ALA A 211 16.43 40.49 -40.13
CA ALA A 211 16.65 40.74 -41.56
C ALA A 211 16.12 42.12 -42.02
N ALA A 212 15.06 42.62 -41.33
CA ALA A 212 14.53 43.99 -41.53
C ALA A 212 15.34 45.07 -40.81
N GLY A 213 16.27 44.71 -39.91
CA GLY A 213 17.04 45.64 -39.10
C GLY A 213 16.35 46.09 -37.80
N ASP A 214 15.18 45.53 -37.46
CA ASP A 214 14.36 45.89 -36.32
C ASP A 214 14.77 45.11 -35.02
N LEU A 215 15.69 44.16 -35.15
CA LEU A 215 16.17 43.34 -33.99
C LEU A 215 17.69 43.23 -34.08
N SER A 216 18.35 43.22 -32.92
CA SER A 216 19.79 43.00 -32.82
C SER A 216 20.18 41.50 -32.85
N ASN A 217 21.42 41.21 -33.25
CA ASN A 217 21.98 39.86 -33.17
C ASN A 217 21.95 39.29 -31.74
N VAL A 218 22.17 40.14 -30.74
CA VAL A 218 22.13 39.71 -29.31
C VAL A 218 20.75 39.24 -28.96
N GLU A 219 19.71 39.95 -29.31
CA GLU A 219 18.32 39.58 -29.08
C GLU A 219 17.93 38.27 -29.76
N LEU A 220 18.39 38.08 -31.02
CA LEU A 220 18.20 36.78 -31.68
C LEU A 220 18.89 35.64 -30.95
N GLN A 221 20.09 35.83 -30.41
CA GLN A 221 20.77 34.80 -29.62
C GLN A 221 20.01 34.52 -28.31
N LEU A 222 19.41 35.51 -27.66
CA LEU A 222 18.54 35.30 -26.51
C LEU A 222 17.30 34.44 -26.85
N MET A 223 16.67 34.67 -27.98
CA MET A 223 15.55 33.87 -28.47
C MET A 223 15.96 32.42 -28.78
N ARG A 224 17.15 32.20 -29.33
CA ARG A 224 17.69 30.85 -29.56
C ARG A 224 17.98 30.11 -28.26
N LEU A 225 18.53 30.82 -27.25
CA LEU A 225 18.77 30.25 -25.93
C LEU A 225 17.44 29.90 -25.25
N GLU A 226 16.41 30.74 -25.37
CA GLU A 226 15.06 30.42 -24.86
C GLU A 226 14.48 29.19 -25.53
N LEU A 227 14.61 29.05 -26.84
CA LEU A 227 14.17 27.83 -27.51
C LEU A 227 14.93 26.59 -27.05
N ALA A 228 16.24 26.70 -26.77
CA ALA A 228 17.02 25.60 -26.20
C ALA A 228 16.51 25.21 -24.79
N THR A 229 16.19 26.20 -23.98
CA THR A 229 15.59 25.96 -22.62
C THR A 229 14.24 25.26 -22.75
N ASN A 230 13.32 25.79 -23.56
CA ASN A 230 12.00 25.18 -23.75
C ASN A 230 12.06 23.79 -24.41
N THR A 231 13.09 23.49 -25.21
CA THR A 231 13.34 22.15 -25.76
C THR A 231 13.72 21.16 -24.63
N ALA A 232 14.59 21.59 -23.71
CA ALA A 232 14.97 20.79 -22.56
C ALA A 232 13.79 20.57 -21.61
N ASP A 233 13.01 21.61 -21.31
CA ASP A 233 11.82 21.52 -20.47
C ASP A 233 10.77 20.57 -21.06
N TYR A 234 10.58 20.61 -22.38
CA TYR A 234 9.68 19.68 -23.06
C TYR A 234 10.16 18.23 -22.93
N ALA A 235 11.45 17.96 -23.16
CA ALA A 235 12.01 16.61 -23.00
C ALA A 235 11.88 16.08 -21.55
N LEU A 236 12.12 16.95 -20.54
CA LEU A 236 11.95 16.57 -19.12
C LEU A 236 10.48 16.31 -18.79
N ALA A 237 9.55 17.10 -19.31
CA ALA A 237 8.12 16.87 -19.12
C ALA A 237 7.64 15.58 -19.79
N GLU A 238 8.18 15.25 -20.99
CA GLU A 238 7.92 13.97 -21.64
C GLU A 238 8.40 12.78 -20.82
N GLN A 239 9.63 12.86 -20.30
CA GLN A 239 10.18 11.84 -19.39
C GLN A 239 9.31 11.68 -18.14
N ALA A 240 8.91 12.79 -17.51
CA ALA A 240 8.08 12.77 -16.30
C ALA A 240 6.71 12.11 -16.57
N ASN A 241 6.11 12.39 -17.73
CA ASN A 241 4.85 11.75 -18.13
C ASN A 241 5.02 10.24 -18.35
N LEU A 242 6.09 9.81 -19.03
CA LEU A 242 6.36 8.37 -19.21
C LEU A 242 6.55 7.64 -17.88
N VAL A 243 7.24 8.26 -16.90
CA VAL A 243 7.40 7.70 -15.56
C VAL A 243 6.05 7.59 -14.84
N ALA A 244 5.20 8.62 -14.93
CA ALA A 244 3.88 8.62 -14.32
C ALA A 244 2.95 7.58 -14.97
N ASP A 245 2.99 7.44 -16.31
CA ASP A 245 2.26 6.40 -17.04
C ASP A 245 2.72 5.00 -16.60
N GLY A 246 4.04 4.77 -16.50
CA GLY A 246 4.61 3.51 -16.01
C GLY A 246 4.18 3.17 -14.58
N LYS A 247 4.11 4.17 -13.68
CA LYS A 247 3.62 4.00 -12.30
C LYS A 247 2.16 3.55 -12.27
N VAL A 248 1.29 4.18 -13.07
CA VAL A 248 -0.13 3.81 -13.16
C VAL A 248 -0.29 2.39 -13.72
N ILE A 249 0.46 2.03 -14.77
CA ILE A 249 0.45 0.68 -15.34
C ILE A 249 0.88 -0.35 -14.29
N ALA A 250 1.92 -0.08 -13.52
CA ALA A 250 2.38 -0.98 -12.46
C ALA A 250 1.34 -1.18 -11.35
N LEU A 251 0.60 -0.12 -10.99
CA LEU A 251 -0.36 -0.14 -9.88
C LEU A 251 -1.76 -0.63 -10.29
N LEU A 252 -2.17 -0.48 -11.54
CA LEU A 252 -3.53 -0.78 -12.03
C LEU A 252 -3.57 -1.83 -13.16
N GLY A 253 -2.43 -2.44 -13.50
CA GLY A 253 -2.39 -3.54 -14.45
C GLY A 253 -2.69 -3.16 -15.90
N GLY A 254 -2.35 -1.95 -16.34
CA GLY A 254 -2.45 -1.53 -17.76
C GLY A 254 -3.84 -1.09 -18.20
N HIS A 255 -4.81 -0.99 -17.30
CA HIS A 255 -6.11 -0.37 -17.62
C HIS A 255 -5.98 1.15 -17.74
N HIS A 256 -6.47 1.72 -18.82
CA HIS A 256 -6.52 3.17 -18.99
C HIS A 256 -7.75 3.76 -18.32
N PHE A 257 -7.50 4.54 -17.26
CA PHE A 257 -8.54 5.33 -16.62
C PHE A 257 -8.38 6.80 -17.01
N ALA A 258 -9.45 7.41 -17.53
CA ALA A 258 -9.51 8.87 -17.59
C ALA A 258 -9.62 9.38 -16.16
N PHE A 259 -8.68 10.21 -15.73
CA PHE A 259 -8.72 10.79 -14.40
C PHE A 259 -9.91 11.77 -14.26
N ALA A 260 -10.77 11.53 -13.27
CA ALA A 260 -11.80 12.48 -12.87
C ALA A 260 -11.31 13.36 -11.71
N GLU A 261 -11.35 14.69 -11.89
CA GLU A 261 -10.98 15.61 -10.81
C GLU A 261 -11.98 15.50 -9.65
N PHE A 262 -11.48 15.41 -8.39
CA PHE A 262 -12.30 15.26 -7.19
C PHE A 262 -11.97 16.27 -6.07
N ILE A 263 -11.48 17.45 -6.43
CA ILE A 263 -11.17 18.53 -5.44
C ILE A 263 -12.43 18.96 -4.67
N GLU A 264 -13.59 18.94 -5.30
CA GLU A 264 -14.85 19.30 -4.62
C GLU A 264 -15.25 18.26 -3.56
N GLU A 265 -14.96 16.97 -3.79
CA GLU A 265 -15.13 15.90 -2.81
C GLU A 265 -14.17 16.07 -1.64
N ILE A 266 -12.92 16.48 -1.91
CA ILE A 266 -11.94 16.81 -0.88
C ILE A 266 -12.45 17.95 -0.01
N LYS A 267 -12.99 19.02 -0.59
CA LYS A 267 -13.58 20.15 0.17
C LYS A 267 -14.71 19.72 1.09
N ARG A 268 -15.62 18.85 0.61
CA ARG A 268 -16.71 18.31 1.44
C ARG A 268 -16.17 17.46 2.58
N SER A 269 -15.23 16.57 2.31
CA SER A 269 -14.57 15.73 3.29
C SER A 269 -13.87 16.56 4.39
N VAL A 270 -13.15 17.62 4.03
CA VAL A 270 -12.50 18.53 4.98
C VAL A 270 -13.51 19.22 5.90
N THR A 271 -14.67 19.57 5.39
CA THR A 271 -15.75 20.18 6.20
C THR A 271 -16.29 19.18 7.23
N GLN A 272 -16.45 17.92 6.85
CA GLN A 272 -16.87 16.84 7.75
C GLN A 272 -15.79 16.54 8.81
N LEU A 273 -14.52 16.44 8.41
CA LEU A 273 -13.39 16.20 9.33
C LEU A 273 -13.26 17.29 10.41
N LYS A 274 -13.64 18.52 10.12
CA LYS A 274 -13.65 19.62 11.12
C LYS A 274 -14.73 19.44 12.18
N SER A 275 -15.84 18.81 11.87
CA SER A 275 -16.92 18.55 12.85
C SER A 275 -16.57 17.41 13.80
N ASP A 276 -15.68 16.50 13.40
CA ASP A 276 -15.37 15.26 14.11
C ASP A 276 -14.03 15.30 14.89
N VAL A 277 -13.59 16.45 15.35
CA VAL A 277 -12.27 16.69 15.98
C VAL A 277 -11.98 15.78 17.21
N ASN A 278 -12.98 15.15 17.81
CA ASN A 278 -12.82 14.29 18.99
C ASN A 278 -12.58 12.79 18.70
N THR A 279 -12.39 12.39 17.46
CA THR A 279 -12.47 10.99 17.04
C THR A 279 -11.12 10.32 16.70
N ALA A 280 -9.98 10.84 17.17
CA ALA A 280 -8.71 10.15 16.94
C ALA A 280 -8.72 8.69 17.44
N SER A 281 -9.42 8.43 18.57
CA SER A 281 -9.56 7.08 19.13
C SER A 281 -10.44 6.12 18.32
N THR A 282 -11.24 6.63 17.38
CA THR A 282 -12.14 5.81 16.54
C THR A 282 -11.58 5.55 15.13
N LEU A 283 -10.36 5.99 14.86
CA LEU A 283 -9.74 5.78 13.55
C LEU A 283 -9.52 4.28 13.26
N PRO A 284 -9.87 3.79 12.06
CA PRO A 284 -9.62 2.40 11.69
C PRO A 284 -8.16 1.97 11.89
N ALA A 285 -7.21 2.88 11.62
CA ALA A 285 -5.77 2.64 11.82
C ALA A 285 -5.35 2.39 13.27
N LEU A 286 -6.19 2.71 14.28
CA LEU A 286 -5.95 2.40 15.70
C LEU A 286 -6.63 1.10 16.13
N SER A 287 -7.59 0.59 15.36
CA SER A 287 -8.31 -0.65 15.68
C SER A 287 -7.36 -1.83 15.84
N SER A 288 -6.49 -2.07 14.88
CA SER A 288 -5.49 -3.14 14.94
C SER A 288 -4.56 -2.99 16.17
N ALA A 289 -4.04 -1.79 16.42
CA ALA A 289 -3.18 -1.53 17.57
C ALA A 289 -3.89 -1.77 18.92
N TYR A 290 -5.17 -1.42 19.02
CA TYR A 290 -5.98 -1.72 20.20
C TYR A 290 -6.18 -3.23 20.38
N GLN A 291 -6.50 -3.94 19.31
CA GLN A 291 -6.66 -5.39 19.32
C GLN A 291 -5.36 -6.10 19.71
N GLN A 292 -4.19 -5.58 19.32
CA GLN A 292 -2.88 -6.08 19.76
C GLN A 292 -2.70 -5.97 21.30
N VAL A 293 -3.24 -4.94 21.95
CA VAL A 293 -3.26 -4.84 23.41
C VAL A 293 -4.12 -5.96 24.03
N LEU A 294 -5.28 -6.24 23.43
CA LEU A 294 -6.15 -7.34 23.86
C LEU A 294 -5.46 -8.70 23.66
N LEU A 295 -4.82 -8.89 22.51
CA LEU A 295 -4.05 -10.11 22.21
C LEU A 295 -2.91 -10.32 23.22
N ALA A 296 -2.20 -9.28 23.62
CA ALA A 296 -1.16 -9.37 24.64
C ALA A 296 -1.72 -9.86 25.99
N ARG A 297 -2.95 -9.46 26.36
CA ARG A 297 -3.64 -9.98 27.55
C ARG A 297 -3.99 -11.45 27.42
N VAL A 298 -4.52 -11.86 26.25
CA VAL A 298 -4.84 -13.26 25.99
C VAL A 298 -3.57 -14.11 25.94
N ASN A 299 -2.45 -13.61 25.45
CA ASN A 299 -1.16 -14.30 25.52
C ASN A 299 -0.73 -14.58 26.99
N THR A 300 -1.01 -13.67 27.92
CA THR A 300 -0.78 -13.94 29.35
C THR A 300 -1.70 -15.07 29.86
N MET A 301 -2.96 -15.10 29.43
CA MET A 301 -3.87 -16.19 29.73
C MET A 301 -3.40 -17.52 29.13
N GLN A 302 -2.88 -17.49 27.91
CA GLN A 302 -2.31 -18.67 27.26
C GLN A 302 -1.10 -19.24 28.01
N VAL A 303 -0.22 -18.37 28.50
CA VAL A 303 0.92 -18.78 29.34
C VAL A 303 0.45 -19.44 30.61
N LYS A 304 -0.59 -18.89 31.27
CA LYS A 304 -1.20 -19.49 32.47
C LYS A 304 -1.86 -20.82 32.18
N ALA A 305 -2.62 -20.92 31.10
CA ALA A 305 -3.25 -22.16 30.65
C ALA A 305 -2.21 -23.25 30.36
N ASN A 306 -1.12 -22.89 29.66
CA ASN A 306 -0.03 -23.82 29.36
C ASN A 306 0.76 -24.27 30.57
N ALA A 307 0.79 -23.47 31.65
CA ALA A 307 1.38 -23.82 32.95
C ALA A 307 0.46 -24.73 33.82
N SER A 308 -0.76 -24.99 33.33
CA SER A 308 -1.68 -25.90 34.03
C SER A 308 -1.18 -27.35 33.97
N ALA A 309 -1.37 -28.09 35.04
CA ALA A 309 -1.06 -29.52 35.13
C ALA A 309 -2.23 -30.33 34.59
N ASP A 310 -2.20 -30.72 33.33
CA ASP A 310 -3.26 -31.50 32.69
C ASP A 310 -3.18 -32.98 33.09
N PRO A 311 -4.20 -33.53 33.73
CA PRO A 311 -4.21 -34.94 34.12
C PRO A 311 -4.46 -35.83 32.91
N THR A 312 -3.76 -36.98 32.85
CA THR A 312 -4.00 -38.04 31.91
C THR A 312 -4.69 -39.20 32.60
N ILE A 313 -5.83 -39.63 32.09
CA ILE A 313 -6.54 -40.83 32.55
C ILE A 313 -6.17 -41.94 31.58
N SER A 314 -5.86 -43.13 32.09
CA SER A 314 -5.52 -44.31 31.30
C SER A 314 -6.28 -45.55 31.77
N ILE A 315 -6.63 -46.40 30.81
CA ILE A 315 -7.21 -47.71 31.04
C ILE A 315 -6.31 -48.70 30.29
N SER A 316 -5.90 -49.77 30.95
CA SER A 316 -5.05 -50.80 30.33
C SER A 316 -5.56 -52.19 30.62
N ALA A 317 -5.39 -53.08 29.67
CA ALA A 317 -5.57 -54.52 29.83
C ALA A 317 -4.22 -55.21 29.50
N GLU A 318 -3.78 -56.08 30.41
CA GLU A 318 -2.53 -56.82 30.28
C GLU A 318 -2.77 -58.32 30.40
N LYS A 319 -2.15 -59.08 29.57
CA LYS A 319 -2.09 -60.53 29.67
C LYS A 319 -0.65 -60.95 29.93
N GLU A 320 -0.41 -61.56 31.08
CA GLU A 320 0.88 -62.16 31.48
C GLU A 320 0.72 -63.66 31.65
N GLY A 321 1.22 -64.42 30.74
CA GLY A 321 1.02 -65.86 30.69
C GLY A 321 -0.48 -66.22 30.64
N THR A 322 -1.03 -66.81 31.73
CA THR A 322 -2.45 -67.17 31.90
C THR A 322 -3.28 -66.08 32.56
N ASP A 323 -2.66 -65.10 33.18
CA ASP A 323 -3.34 -64.08 33.99
C ASP A 323 -3.75 -62.85 33.17
N ASN A 324 -5.00 -62.41 33.37
CA ASN A 324 -5.52 -61.22 32.78
C ASN A 324 -5.60 -60.13 33.86
N LYS A 325 -5.00 -58.97 33.57
CA LYS A 325 -4.97 -57.82 34.50
C LYS A 325 -5.68 -56.64 33.83
N LEU A 326 -6.50 -55.93 34.61
CA LEU A 326 -7.09 -54.64 34.19
C LEU A 326 -6.52 -53.56 35.09
N GLY A 327 -6.07 -52.46 34.48
CA GLY A 327 -5.51 -51.31 35.19
C GLY A 327 -6.23 -50.02 34.84
N VAL A 328 -6.39 -49.17 35.79
CA VAL A 328 -6.81 -47.78 35.64
C VAL A 328 -5.74 -46.88 36.27
N GLY A 329 -5.28 -45.89 35.51
CA GLY A 329 -4.22 -45.00 35.95
C GLY A 329 -4.63 -43.54 35.81
N VAL A 330 -4.10 -42.69 36.67
CA VAL A 330 -4.16 -41.24 36.57
C VAL A 330 -2.74 -40.69 36.74
N SER A 331 -2.31 -39.91 35.81
CA SER A 331 -1.00 -39.23 35.82
C SER A 331 -1.20 -37.73 35.79
N ILE A 332 -0.54 -37.02 36.69
CA ILE A 332 -0.60 -35.55 36.79
C ILE A 332 0.82 -35.02 36.80
N PRO A 333 1.21 -34.14 35.80
CA PRO A 333 2.52 -33.51 35.80
C PRO A 333 2.68 -32.57 37.01
N LEU A 334 3.80 -32.69 37.75
CA LEU A 334 4.09 -31.84 38.89
C LEU A 334 5.14 -30.78 38.54
N HIS A 335 4.75 -29.52 38.58
CA HIS A 335 5.59 -28.37 38.21
C HIS A 335 6.48 -27.91 39.40
N VAL A 336 7.22 -28.82 40.03
CA VAL A 336 8.02 -28.56 41.25
C VAL A 336 9.35 -27.84 40.95
N ARG A 337 9.87 -27.94 39.73
CA ARG A 337 11.12 -27.28 39.34
C ARG A 337 10.92 -26.03 38.50
N ASN A 338 9.90 -26.01 37.66
CA ASN A 338 9.52 -24.87 36.86
C ASN A 338 8.05 -24.55 37.11
N ASN A 339 7.79 -23.42 37.77
CA ASN A 339 6.45 -22.94 38.08
C ASN A 339 5.95 -21.89 37.07
N TYR A 340 6.72 -21.64 36.01
CA TYR A 340 6.42 -20.70 34.92
C TYR A 340 6.25 -19.24 35.36
N SER A 341 6.67 -18.83 36.56
CA SER A 341 6.50 -17.46 37.06
C SER A 341 7.20 -16.42 36.21
N GLU A 342 8.42 -16.72 35.75
CA GLU A 342 9.20 -15.83 34.91
C GLU A 342 8.55 -15.67 33.53
N LEU A 343 7.99 -16.75 32.96
CA LEU A 343 7.28 -16.71 31.69
C LEU A 343 6.01 -15.87 31.78
N GLN A 344 5.29 -15.96 32.92
CA GLN A 344 4.15 -15.09 33.17
C GLN A 344 4.57 -13.62 33.30
N ALA A 345 5.67 -13.34 34.00
CA ALA A 345 6.19 -11.99 34.16
C ALA A 345 6.61 -11.39 32.79
N VAL A 346 7.20 -12.20 31.89
CA VAL A 346 7.51 -11.79 30.50
C VAL A 346 6.24 -11.45 29.73
N ALA A 347 5.20 -12.29 29.81
CA ALA A 347 3.91 -12.05 29.14
C ALA A 347 3.24 -10.78 29.66
N ASP A 348 3.27 -10.51 30.97
CA ASP A 348 2.74 -9.28 31.57
C ASP A 348 3.49 -8.02 31.07
N LYS A 349 4.81 -8.10 30.86
CA LYS A 349 5.55 -7.01 30.21
C LYS A 349 5.14 -6.81 28.75
N GLY A 350 4.72 -7.88 28.06
CA GLY A 350 4.16 -7.81 26.72
C GLY A 350 2.93 -6.90 26.65
N ILE A 351 2.06 -6.91 27.66
CA ILE A 351 0.89 -6.01 27.75
C ILE A 351 1.36 -4.55 27.79
N ALA A 352 2.34 -4.23 28.63
CA ALA A 352 2.86 -2.87 28.74
C ALA A 352 3.50 -2.39 27.42
N ILE A 353 4.23 -3.27 26.73
CA ILE A 353 4.82 -2.96 25.41
C ILE A 353 3.72 -2.67 24.41
N ALA A 354 2.67 -3.48 24.32
CA ALA A 354 1.56 -3.27 23.39
C ALA A 354 0.80 -1.96 23.69
N GLN A 355 0.59 -1.62 24.98
CA GLN A 355 -0.01 -0.35 25.40
C GLN A 355 0.84 0.85 24.96
N GLN A 356 2.17 0.80 25.13
CA GLN A 356 3.04 1.88 24.66
C GLN A 356 3.04 1.98 23.14
N GLY A 357 2.95 0.85 22.44
CA GLY A 357 2.80 0.81 20.97
C GLY A 357 1.52 1.53 20.52
N TYR A 358 0.38 1.23 21.16
CA TYR A 358 -0.89 1.91 20.90
C TYR A 358 -0.78 3.43 21.10
N LEU A 359 -0.27 3.88 22.27
CA LEU A 359 -0.10 5.30 22.57
C LEU A 359 0.85 6.02 21.60
N ALA A 360 1.92 5.34 21.18
CA ALA A 360 2.83 5.88 20.17
C ALA A 360 2.12 6.08 18.82
N ARG A 361 1.32 5.10 18.38
CA ARG A 361 0.54 5.17 17.14
C ARG A 361 -0.52 6.27 17.20
N GLU A 362 -1.27 6.33 18.30
CA GLU A 362 -2.27 7.37 18.56
C GLU A 362 -1.67 8.77 18.47
N ARG A 363 -0.52 9.00 19.14
CA ARG A 363 0.18 10.29 19.08
C ARG A 363 0.53 10.70 17.65
N VAL A 364 1.08 9.76 16.85
CA VAL A 364 1.47 10.05 15.46
C VAL A 364 0.25 10.40 14.62
N LEU A 365 -0.84 9.60 14.72
CA LEU A 365 -2.06 9.85 13.95
C LEU A 365 -2.75 11.15 14.36
N THR A 366 -2.79 11.46 15.66
CA THR A 366 -3.35 12.74 16.16
C THR A 366 -2.56 13.94 15.63
N ALA A 367 -1.23 13.89 15.67
CA ALA A 367 -0.40 14.96 15.13
C ALA A 367 -0.62 15.15 13.62
N LYS A 368 -0.73 14.04 12.88
CA LYS A 368 -0.97 14.08 11.44
C LYS A 368 -2.38 14.59 11.10
N GLN A 369 -3.39 14.18 11.85
CA GLN A 369 -4.75 14.72 11.73
C GLN A 369 -4.78 16.24 11.91
N GLN A 370 -4.14 16.75 12.95
CA GLN A 370 -4.05 18.19 13.20
C GLN A 370 -3.32 18.91 12.06
N GLN A 371 -2.20 18.34 11.57
CA GLN A 371 -1.48 18.88 10.43
C GLN A 371 -2.39 19.03 9.20
N VAL A 372 -3.14 17.99 8.85
CA VAL A 372 -4.04 17.99 7.68
C VAL A 372 -5.19 18.97 7.88
N LEU A 373 -5.81 18.99 9.07
CA LEU A 373 -6.90 19.94 9.39
C LEU A 373 -6.48 21.39 9.30
N HIS A 374 -5.21 21.71 9.54
CA HIS A 374 -4.69 23.08 9.42
C HIS A 374 -4.14 23.39 8.03
N ALA A 375 -3.47 22.46 7.37
CA ALA A 375 -2.79 22.70 6.09
C ALA A 375 -3.76 22.62 4.90
N LEU A 376 -4.60 21.59 4.85
CA LEU A 376 -5.42 21.31 3.67
C LEU A 376 -6.45 22.40 3.34
N PRO A 377 -7.17 23.01 4.32
CA PRO A 377 -8.06 24.14 4.02
C PRO A 377 -7.33 25.35 3.41
N ARG A 378 -6.10 25.62 3.88
CA ARG A 378 -5.29 26.72 3.37
C ARG A 378 -4.79 26.44 1.95
N LEU A 379 -4.39 25.19 1.67
CA LEU A 379 -4.00 24.78 0.31
C LEU A 379 -5.17 24.93 -0.66
N LEU A 380 -6.37 24.52 -0.25
CA LEU A 380 -7.59 24.65 -1.06
C LEU A 380 -7.93 26.12 -1.34
N GLU A 381 -7.85 26.99 -0.34
CA GLU A 381 -8.07 28.44 -0.48
C GLU A 381 -7.06 29.04 -1.48
N ARG A 382 -5.76 28.79 -1.28
CA ARG A 382 -4.71 29.31 -2.17
C ARG A 382 -4.80 28.77 -3.60
N TYR A 383 -5.20 27.53 -3.76
CA TYR A 383 -5.45 26.95 -5.08
C TYR A 383 -6.63 27.64 -5.78
N GLN A 384 -7.69 27.99 -5.06
CA GLN A 384 -8.82 28.75 -5.62
C GLN A 384 -8.41 30.15 -6.04
N ASP A 385 -7.72 30.90 -5.15
CA ASP A 385 -7.19 32.23 -5.46
C ASP A 385 -6.31 32.19 -6.72
N TRP A 386 -5.40 31.22 -6.79
CA TRP A 386 -4.53 31.04 -7.95
C TRP A 386 -5.34 30.73 -9.22
N ARG A 387 -6.31 29.82 -9.15
CA ARG A 387 -7.14 29.42 -10.28
C ARG A 387 -7.91 30.60 -10.86
N GLU A 388 -8.51 31.43 -10.02
CA GLU A 388 -9.22 32.63 -10.44
C GLU A 388 -8.29 33.64 -11.13
N LEU A 389 -7.12 33.91 -10.55
CA LEU A 389 -6.14 34.85 -11.09
C LEU A 389 -5.60 34.36 -12.45
N VAL A 390 -5.26 33.09 -12.58
CA VAL A 390 -4.71 32.53 -13.82
C VAL A 390 -5.77 32.44 -14.91
N GLN A 391 -6.98 31.97 -14.60
CA GLN A 391 -8.05 31.86 -15.61
C GLN A 391 -8.48 33.23 -16.17
N THR A 392 -8.48 34.27 -15.34
CA THR A 392 -8.94 35.60 -15.75
C THR A 392 -7.86 36.44 -16.42
N SER A 393 -6.60 36.30 -16.01
CA SER A 393 -5.54 37.25 -16.32
C SER A 393 -4.43 36.68 -17.22
N ALA A 394 -4.01 35.39 -17.05
CA ALA A 394 -2.80 34.87 -17.68
C ALA A 394 -2.89 34.85 -19.22
N ALA A 395 -4.02 34.40 -19.79
CA ALA A 395 -4.20 34.35 -21.25
C ALA A 395 -4.25 35.75 -21.89
N LYS A 396 -4.89 36.71 -21.20
CA LYS A 396 -4.94 38.11 -21.65
C LYS A 396 -3.55 38.77 -21.60
N ALA A 397 -2.84 38.57 -20.47
CA ALA A 397 -1.50 39.09 -20.29
C ALA A 397 -0.52 38.51 -21.32
N ALA A 398 -0.56 37.21 -21.59
CA ALA A 398 0.25 36.56 -22.61
C ALA A 398 0.01 37.16 -24.00
N LYS A 399 -1.27 37.30 -24.39
CA LYS A 399 -1.63 37.88 -25.70
C LYS A 399 -1.19 39.36 -25.81
N SER A 400 -1.39 40.16 -24.82
CA SER A 400 -0.97 41.59 -24.82
C SER A 400 0.55 41.71 -24.90
N LEU A 401 1.27 40.88 -24.15
CA LEU A 401 2.74 40.84 -24.16
C LEU A 401 3.29 40.45 -25.55
N ASP A 402 2.68 39.48 -26.23
CA ASP A 402 3.06 39.07 -27.58
C ASP A 402 2.85 40.20 -28.58
N GLN A 403 1.73 40.94 -28.49
CA GLN A 403 1.44 42.08 -29.34
C GLN A 403 2.42 43.22 -29.12
N GLN A 404 2.73 43.57 -27.86
CA GLN A 404 3.68 44.65 -27.54
C GLN A 404 5.10 44.33 -27.99
N TRP A 405 5.56 43.06 -27.86
CA TRP A 405 6.85 42.65 -28.36
C TRP A 405 6.93 42.69 -29.91
N GLN A 406 5.86 42.24 -30.61
CA GLN A 406 5.80 42.33 -32.04
C GLN A 406 5.76 43.76 -32.56
N ALA A 407 5.12 44.70 -31.84
CA ALA A 407 5.10 46.14 -32.16
C ALA A 407 6.44 46.83 -31.84
N GLY A 408 7.33 46.19 -31.08
CA GLY A 408 8.59 46.81 -30.63
C GLY A 408 8.48 47.66 -29.38
N ASP A 409 7.32 47.66 -28.71
CA ASP A 409 7.05 48.46 -27.50
C ASP A 409 7.74 47.88 -26.24
N VAL A 410 8.13 46.61 -26.29
CA VAL A 410 8.80 45.89 -25.20
C VAL A 410 10.06 45.23 -25.72
N SER A 411 11.15 45.32 -24.98
CA SER A 411 12.43 44.69 -25.37
C SER A 411 12.33 43.17 -25.35
N THR A 412 13.14 42.47 -26.12
CA THR A 412 13.19 41.00 -26.16
C THR A 412 13.51 40.40 -24.81
N SER A 413 14.37 41.03 -23.99
CA SER A 413 14.72 40.55 -22.65
C SER A 413 13.53 40.64 -21.67
N GLU A 414 12.81 41.76 -21.67
CA GLU A 414 11.59 41.93 -20.85
C GLU A 414 10.48 40.98 -21.28
N TYR A 415 10.30 40.78 -22.57
CA TYR A 415 9.37 39.82 -23.13
C TYR A 415 9.67 38.39 -22.64
N LEU A 416 10.90 37.91 -22.78
CA LEU A 416 11.29 36.58 -22.35
C LEU A 416 11.17 36.40 -20.84
N GLN A 417 11.56 37.40 -20.04
CA GLN A 417 11.40 37.38 -18.59
C GLN A 417 9.92 37.26 -18.18
N SER A 418 9.05 38.04 -18.79
CA SER A 418 7.60 38.01 -18.51
C SER A 418 6.96 36.68 -18.93
N ARG A 419 7.38 36.12 -20.05
CA ARG A 419 6.93 34.80 -20.53
C ARG A 419 7.35 33.68 -19.56
N ARG A 420 8.60 33.69 -19.09
CA ARG A 420 9.07 32.73 -18.07
C ARG A 420 8.30 32.85 -16.78
N GLN A 421 7.96 34.08 -16.34
CA GLN A 421 7.16 34.28 -15.12
C GLN A 421 5.74 33.74 -15.26
N LEU A 422 5.11 33.92 -16.44
CA LEU A 422 3.79 33.33 -16.72
C LEU A 422 3.85 31.80 -16.71
N ALA A 423 4.88 31.22 -17.33
CA ALA A 423 5.08 29.79 -17.36
C ALA A 423 5.32 29.19 -15.94
N ALA A 424 6.19 29.83 -15.16
CA ALA A 424 6.45 29.43 -13.77
C ALA A 424 5.18 29.50 -12.90
N SER A 425 4.36 30.55 -13.06
CA SER A 425 3.10 30.69 -12.35
C SER A 425 2.12 29.54 -12.65
N TYR A 426 2.03 29.10 -13.90
CA TYR A 426 1.20 27.96 -14.28
C TYR A 426 1.68 26.65 -13.64
N LEU A 427 2.98 26.36 -13.70
CA LEU A 427 3.56 25.13 -13.13
C LEU A 427 3.43 25.09 -11.59
N VAL A 428 3.57 26.23 -10.92
CA VAL A 428 3.33 26.34 -9.47
C VAL A 428 1.90 25.95 -9.11
N GLY A 429 0.93 26.34 -9.92
CA GLY A 429 -0.47 25.96 -9.71
C GLY A 429 -0.74 24.48 -9.89
N LEU A 430 -0.10 23.84 -10.87
CA LEU A 430 -0.16 22.38 -11.02
C LEU A 430 0.42 21.68 -9.79
N ASN A 431 1.53 22.17 -9.24
CA ASN A 431 2.12 21.63 -8.02
C ASN A 431 1.20 21.81 -6.79
N LEU A 432 0.48 22.93 -6.69
CA LEU A 432 -0.51 23.15 -5.64
C LEU A 432 -1.66 22.13 -5.72
N GLU A 433 -2.16 21.88 -6.92
CA GLU A 433 -3.19 20.86 -7.16
C GLU A 433 -2.72 19.46 -6.71
N THR A 434 -1.50 19.08 -7.10
CA THR A 434 -0.89 17.81 -6.68
C THR A 434 -0.73 17.73 -5.15
N ALA A 435 -0.30 18.81 -4.50
CA ALA A 435 -0.13 18.88 -3.06
C ALA A 435 -1.46 18.69 -2.30
N ILE A 436 -2.57 19.15 -2.85
CA ILE A 436 -3.91 18.93 -2.28
C ILE A 436 -4.25 17.44 -2.32
N TYR A 437 -4.14 16.79 -3.48
CA TYR A 437 -4.38 15.34 -3.62
C TYR A 437 -3.48 14.54 -2.70
N GLN A 438 -2.18 14.83 -2.68
CA GLN A 438 -1.20 14.14 -1.84
C GLN A 438 -1.51 14.27 -0.36
N SER A 439 -1.81 15.50 0.12
CA SER A 439 -2.11 15.75 1.53
C SER A 439 -3.36 14.99 1.97
N TRP A 440 -4.43 15.02 1.17
CA TRP A 440 -5.68 14.37 1.50
C TRP A 440 -5.58 12.83 1.40
N LEU A 441 -5.06 12.30 0.28
CA LEU A 441 -4.96 10.85 0.05
C LEU A 441 -4.00 10.18 1.04
N SER A 442 -2.88 10.82 1.36
CA SER A 442 -1.96 10.31 2.39
C SER A 442 -2.67 10.17 3.75
N TRP A 443 -3.46 11.18 4.16
CA TRP A 443 -4.24 11.12 5.39
C TRP A 443 -5.32 10.03 5.35
N MET A 444 -6.12 10.01 4.29
CA MET A 444 -7.23 9.06 4.13
C MET A 444 -6.74 7.60 4.09
N GLY A 445 -5.61 7.35 3.44
CA GLY A 445 -4.96 6.05 3.42
C GLY A 445 -4.40 5.65 4.78
N GLU A 446 -3.62 6.53 5.44
CA GLU A 446 -2.96 6.22 6.71
C GLU A 446 -3.91 6.15 7.91
N SER A 447 -5.00 6.91 7.89
CA SER A 447 -6.06 6.83 8.90
C SER A 447 -6.99 5.61 8.70
N GLY A 448 -6.98 5.01 7.52
CA GLY A 448 -7.89 3.93 7.13
C GLY A 448 -9.31 4.42 6.80
N GLN A 449 -9.51 5.74 6.70
CA GLN A 449 -10.85 6.33 6.49
C GLN A 449 -11.31 6.32 5.04
N LEU A 450 -10.43 6.00 4.07
CA LEU A 450 -10.77 6.07 2.64
C LEU A 450 -11.87 5.08 2.27
N MET A 451 -11.72 3.81 2.63
CA MET A 451 -12.74 2.78 2.31
C MET A 451 -14.09 3.08 2.99
N PRO A 452 -14.17 3.36 4.32
CA PRO A 452 -15.43 3.72 4.96
C PRO A 452 -16.11 4.96 4.36
N LEU A 453 -15.34 5.97 3.93
CA LEU A 453 -15.89 7.15 3.26
C LEU A 453 -16.57 6.78 1.95
N LEU A 454 -15.97 5.88 1.18
CA LEU A 454 -16.48 5.44 -0.12
C LEU A 454 -17.68 4.50 0.04
N ASP A 455 -17.67 3.60 1.03
CA ASP A 455 -18.78 2.69 1.34
C ASP A 455 -20.01 3.44 1.91
N GLY A 456 -19.80 4.57 2.54
CA GLY A 456 -20.85 5.45 3.06
C GLY A 456 -21.66 6.19 1.99
N SER A 457 -21.10 6.34 0.78
CA SER A 457 -21.85 6.87 -0.35
C SER A 457 -22.89 5.83 -0.81
N ALA A 458 -24.19 6.21 -0.79
CA ALA A 458 -25.34 5.31 -0.96
C ALA A 458 -25.34 4.52 -2.29
N GLU A 459 -24.57 4.95 -3.29
CA GLU A 459 -24.42 4.29 -4.59
C GLU A 459 -23.41 3.12 -4.58
N LEU A 460 -22.48 3.08 -3.63
CA LEU A 460 -21.43 2.06 -3.52
C LEU A 460 -21.87 0.81 -2.74
N LYS A 461 -22.92 0.90 -1.93
CA LYS A 461 -23.46 -0.26 -1.18
C LYS A 461 -23.92 -1.43 -2.07
N SER A 462 -24.17 -1.18 -3.35
CA SER A 462 -24.57 -2.23 -4.31
C SER A 462 -23.37 -2.99 -4.91
N LEU A 463 -22.13 -2.54 -4.69
CA LEU A 463 -20.91 -3.08 -5.31
C LEU A 463 -19.97 -3.78 -4.31
N THR A 464 -20.19 -3.62 -3.00
CA THR A 464 -19.48 -4.42 -2.01
C THR A 464 -20.10 -5.80 -1.93
N PRO A 465 -19.33 -6.91 -2.00
CA PRO A 465 -19.87 -8.23 -1.71
C PRO A 465 -20.50 -8.15 -0.31
N SER A 466 -21.79 -8.45 -0.26
CA SER A 466 -22.58 -8.51 0.97
C SER A 466 -21.74 -9.12 2.08
N ALA A 467 -21.52 -8.37 3.14
CA ALA A 467 -20.93 -8.88 4.37
C ALA A 467 -21.69 -10.18 4.71
N VAL A 468 -20.95 -11.28 4.69
CA VAL A 468 -21.45 -12.58 5.13
C VAL A 468 -22.08 -12.36 6.50
N ALA A 469 -23.38 -12.55 6.54
CA ALA A 469 -24.22 -12.31 7.68
C ALA A 469 -23.60 -12.98 8.92
N ARG A 470 -23.27 -12.18 9.91
CA ARG A 470 -23.05 -12.63 11.28
C ARG A 470 -24.35 -13.27 11.76
N THR A 471 -24.43 -14.56 11.68
CA THR A 471 -25.35 -15.38 12.47
C THR A 471 -24.47 -16.37 13.23
N VAL A 472 -23.90 -15.87 14.31
CA VAL A 472 -23.53 -16.72 15.44
C VAL A 472 -24.76 -16.73 16.34
N LYS A 473 -25.46 -17.86 16.32
CA LYS A 473 -26.33 -18.29 17.40
C LYS A 473 -25.52 -19.15 18.35
#